data_5c944df6c3208691577a50d913af437c
#
_entry.id   5c944df6c3208691577a50d913af437c
#
_cell.length_a   1.000
_cell.length_b   1.000
_cell.length_c   1.000
_cell.angle_alpha   90.00
_cell.angle_beta   90.00
_cell.angle_gamma   90.00
#
_symmetry.space_group_name_H-M   'P 1'
#
loop_
_entity.id
_entity.type
_entity.pdbx_description
1 polymer ?
#
loop_
_entity_poly.entity_id
_entity_poly.type
_entity_poly.pdbx_seq_one_letter_code
_entity_poly.pdbx_strand_id
1 'polypeptide(L)'
;VSAICPRCRLLLVEADSNLLSDLSGAVATAGDLGATQISNSYGAPEYSSQTFSEPAFDQPGVDITVSSGDNGYGTEYPAASRYVTAVGGTSLVPAGNARG
;
A
#
# COMPACT_ATOMS: atom_id res chain seq x y z
N VAL A 1 -12.07 -4.98 2.10
CA VAL A 1 -11.44 -6.27 1.73
C VAL A 1 -12.45 -7.41 1.78
N SER A 2 -13.13 -7.63 2.91
CA SER A 2 -14.03 -8.79 3.11
C SER A 2 -15.16 -8.89 2.07
N ALA A 3 -15.66 -7.78 1.54
CA ALA A 3 -16.70 -7.78 0.51
C ALA A 3 -16.21 -8.36 -0.83
N ILE A 4 -14.93 -8.17 -1.15
CA ILE A 4 -14.32 -8.65 -2.41
C ILE A 4 -13.70 -10.03 -2.21
N CYS A 5 -13.17 -10.31 -1.02
CA CYS A 5 -12.60 -11.60 -0.67
C CYS A 5 -13.21 -12.16 0.61
N PRO A 6 -14.45 -12.72 0.54
CA PRO A 6 -15.18 -13.14 1.75
C PRO A 6 -14.56 -14.36 2.45
N ARG A 7 -13.64 -15.07 1.79
CA ARG A 7 -12.92 -16.22 2.38
C ARG A 7 -11.47 -15.92 2.75
N CYS A 8 -11.00 -14.68 2.56
CA CYS A 8 -9.68 -14.27 3.02
C CYS A 8 -9.64 -14.21 4.55
N ARG A 9 -8.53 -14.66 5.11
CA ARG A 9 -8.21 -14.37 6.51
C ARG A 9 -7.58 -12.98 6.56
N LEU A 10 -8.12 -12.12 7.40
CA LEU A 10 -7.66 -10.73 7.53
C LEU A 10 -6.82 -10.57 8.79
N LEU A 11 -5.64 -9.97 8.62
CA LEU A 11 -4.76 -9.55 9.69
C LEU A 11 -4.72 -8.01 9.67
N LEU A 12 -5.15 -7.39 10.76
CA LEU A 12 -4.98 -5.95 10.97
C LEU A 12 -3.74 -5.73 11.83
N VAL A 13 -2.78 -4.95 11.32
CA VAL A 13 -1.60 -4.51 12.06
C VAL A 13 -1.70 -3.00 12.20
N GLU A 14 -1.81 -2.52 13.42
CA GLU A 14 -1.89 -1.10 13.74
C GLU A 14 -0.49 -0.58 14.09
N ALA A 15 -0.09 0.52 13.47
CA ALA A 15 1.15 1.20 13.80
C ALA A 15 0.99 2.08 15.05
N ASP A 16 2.05 2.30 15.79
CA ASP A 16 2.03 3.13 17.00
C ASP A 16 1.73 4.61 16.71
N SER A 17 2.09 5.08 15.51
CA SER A 17 1.79 6.43 15.04
C SER A 17 1.73 6.49 13.50
N ASN A 18 1.46 7.68 12.96
CA ASN A 18 1.49 7.95 11.52
C ASN A 18 2.90 8.30 10.99
N LEU A 19 3.94 8.16 11.80
CA LEU A 19 5.31 8.30 11.32
C LEU A 19 5.66 7.16 10.39
N LEU A 20 6.40 7.45 9.33
CA LEU A 20 6.76 6.44 8.34
C LEU A 20 7.60 5.29 8.93
N SER A 21 8.41 5.56 9.97
CA SER A 21 9.13 4.53 10.73
C SER A 21 8.18 3.50 11.35
N ASP A 22 7.09 3.97 11.96
CA ASP A 22 6.12 3.11 12.64
C ASP A 22 5.26 2.35 11.62
N LEU A 23 4.85 3.05 10.54
CA LEU A 23 4.12 2.44 9.45
C LEU A 23 4.94 1.36 8.73
N SER A 24 6.21 1.61 8.45
CA SER A 24 7.11 0.60 7.85
C SER A 24 7.38 -0.56 8.81
N GLY A 25 7.49 -0.30 10.10
CA GLY A 25 7.57 -1.33 11.14
C GLY A 25 6.33 -2.24 11.16
N ALA A 26 5.14 -1.67 10.99
CA ALA A 26 3.91 -2.43 10.87
C ALA A 26 3.88 -3.32 9.62
N VAL A 27 4.41 -2.85 8.49
CA VAL A 27 4.55 -3.65 7.26
C VAL A 27 5.50 -4.84 7.49
N ALA A 28 6.65 -4.62 8.12
CA ALA A 28 7.58 -5.69 8.46
C ALA A 28 6.92 -6.72 9.38
N THR A 29 6.22 -6.26 10.42
CA THR A 29 5.47 -7.12 11.36
C THR A 29 4.41 -7.97 10.64
N ALA A 30 3.68 -7.39 9.69
CA ALA A 30 2.68 -8.13 8.93
C ALA A 30 3.32 -9.29 8.14
N GLY A 31 4.47 -9.07 7.52
CA GLY A 31 5.24 -10.11 6.84
C GLY A 31 5.72 -11.20 7.79
N ASP A 32 6.28 -10.82 8.93
CA ASP A 32 6.75 -11.76 9.97
C ASP A 32 5.61 -12.63 10.52
N LEU A 33 4.40 -12.08 10.59
CA LEU A 33 3.20 -12.81 10.99
C LEU A 33 2.59 -13.68 9.88
N GLY A 34 3.22 -13.73 8.71
CA GLY A 34 2.86 -14.62 7.61
C GLY A 34 1.84 -14.07 6.63
N ALA A 35 1.67 -12.75 6.56
CA ALA A 35 0.89 -12.14 5.49
C ALA A 35 1.53 -12.41 4.14
N THR A 36 0.73 -12.82 3.16
CA THR A 36 1.17 -13.05 1.77
C THR A 36 0.79 -11.89 0.84
N GLN A 37 -0.17 -11.07 1.26
CA GLN A 37 -0.55 -9.82 0.63
C GLN A 37 -0.68 -8.74 1.71
N ILE A 38 -0.10 -7.58 1.48
CA ILE A 38 -0.17 -6.43 2.39
C ILE A 38 -0.72 -5.25 1.61
N SER A 39 -1.77 -4.61 2.13
CA SER A 39 -2.39 -3.44 1.51
C SER A 39 -2.23 -2.22 2.40
N ASN A 40 -1.70 -1.14 1.83
CA ASN A 40 -1.39 0.10 2.53
C ASN A 40 -2.08 1.27 1.84
N SER A 41 -2.86 2.05 2.61
CA SER A 41 -3.58 3.23 2.11
C SER A 41 -3.08 4.48 2.84
N TYR A 42 -1.81 4.82 2.65
CA TYR A 42 -1.18 6.02 3.18
C TYR A 42 -0.01 6.43 2.27
N GLY A 43 0.42 7.66 2.39
CA GLY A 43 1.56 8.20 1.66
C GLY A 43 2.02 9.54 2.21
N ALA A 44 3.22 9.93 1.82
CA ALA A 44 3.81 11.23 2.10
C ALA A 44 4.69 11.65 0.91
N PRO A 45 4.97 12.94 0.74
CA PRO A 45 5.93 13.39 -0.25
C PRO A 45 7.28 12.70 -0.09
N GLU A 46 7.93 12.38 -1.21
CA GLU A 46 9.26 11.77 -1.19
C GLU A 46 10.28 12.67 -0.49
N TYR A 47 11.21 12.06 0.23
CA TYR A 47 12.26 12.75 0.96
C TYR A 47 13.55 11.91 0.99
N SER A 48 14.69 12.56 1.15
CA SER A 48 16.00 11.93 0.97
C SER A 48 16.31 10.75 1.92
N SER A 49 15.71 10.75 3.13
CA SER A 49 15.92 9.69 4.11
C SER A 49 14.91 8.54 4.04
N GLN A 50 13.98 8.55 3.07
CA GLN A 50 13.00 7.46 2.87
C GLN A 50 13.66 6.09 2.65
N THR A 51 14.88 6.07 2.12
CA THR A 51 15.66 4.84 1.88
C THR A 51 15.87 3.99 3.13
N PHE A 52 15.83 4.58 4.33
CA PHE A 52 15.89 3.82 5.58
C PHE A 52 14.67 2.93 5.82
N SER A 53 13.53 3.25 5.20
CA SER A 53 12.31 2.45 5.29
C SER A 53 12.19 1.37 4.22
N GLU A 54 13.00 1.43 3.15
CA GLU A 54 12.96 0.49 2.02
C GLU A 54 13.06 -1.00 2.43
N PRO A 55 13.92 -1.39 3.41
CA PRO A 55 14.02 -2.80 3.79
C PRO A 55 12.71 -3.42 4.30
N ALA A 56 11.81 -2.63 4.87
CA ALA A 56 10.51 -3.12 5.33
C ALA A 56 9.60 -3.58 4.18
N PHE A 57 9.80 -3.01 2.99
CA PHE A 57 9.04 -3.33 1.78
C PHE A 57 9.70 -4.41 0.91
N ASP A 58 10.98 -4.70 1.15
CA ASP A 58 11.71 -5.77 0.44
C ASP A 58 11.40 -7.14 1.08
N GLN A 59 10.22 -7.66 0.77
CA GLN A 59 9.74 -8.94 1.30
C GLN A 59 9.47 -9.92 0.17
N PRO A 60 10.46 -10.74 -0.21
CA PRO A 60 10.31 -11.72 -1.29
C PRO A 60 9.14 -12.67 -1.05
N GLY A 61 8.25 -12.80 -2.04
CA GLY A 61 7.07 -13.67 -1.94
C GLY A 61 5.86 -13.03 -1.24
N VAL A 62 5.96 -11.78 -0.79
CA VAL A 62 4.85 -10.99 -0.26
C VAL A 62 4.47 -9.92 -1.27
N ASP A 63 3.19 -9.85 -1.62
CA ASP A 63 2.67 -8.86 -2.55
C ASP A 63 2.24 -7.61 -1.77
N ILE A 64 3.00 -6.52 -1.91
CA ILE A 64 2.76 -5.28 -1.17
C ILE A 64 2.17 -4.24 -2.12
N THR A 65 0.93 -3.84 -1.87
CA THR A 65 0.24 -2.79 -2.62
C THR A 65 0.15 -1.51 -1.79
N VAL A 66 0.34 -0.37 -2.43
CA VAL A 66 0.31 0.94 -1.79
C VAL A 66 -0.46 1.93 -2.67
N SER A 67 -1.34 2.73 -2.06
CA SER A 67 -2.02 3.81 -2.77
C SER A 67 -1.03 4.84 -3.30
N SER A 68 -1.20 5.25 -4.57
CA SER A 68 -0.28 6.20 -5.23
C SER A 68 -0.41 7.64 -4.76
N GLY A 69 -1.49 7.99 -4.05
CA GLY A 69 -1.80 9.32 -3.56
C GLY A 69 -3.03 9.93 -4.24
N ASP A 70 -3.51 11.05 -3.70
CA ASP A 70 -4.74 11.74 -4.12
C ASP A 70 -4.50 13.13 -4.75
N ASN A 71 -3.25 13.51 -4.96
CA ASN A 71 -2.86 14.86 -5.39
C ASN A 71 -2.70 15.00 -6.93
N GLY A 72 -3.33 14.16 -7.72
CA GLY A 72 -3.24 14.17 -9.17
C GLY A 72 -1.95 13.54 -9.68
N TYR A 73 -1.22 14.22 -10.56
CA TYR A 73 0.03 13.70 -11.12
C TYR A 73 1.15 13.68 -10.07
N GLY A 74 1.77 12.54 -9.92
CA GLY A 74 2.86 12.32 -8.96
C GLY A 74 2.53 11.19 -7.99
N THR A 75 3.53 10.40 -7.67
CA THR A 75 3.40 9.25 -6.75
C THR A 75 4.02 9.61 -5.41
N GLU A 76 3.32 9.33 -4.34
CA GLU A 76 3.82 9.50 -2.97
C GLU A 76 4.67 8.30 -2.52
N TYR A 77 5.50 8.47 -1.50
CA TYR A 77 6.17 7.36 -0.84
C TYR A 77 5.25 6.76 0.25
N PRO A 78 5.11 5.43 0.43
CA PRO A 78 5.99 4.39 -0.13
C PRO A 78 5.57 3.81 -1.50
N ALA A 79 4.54 4.33 -2.16
CA ALA A 79 4.15 3.85 -3.48
C ALA A 79 5.24 4.05 -4.57
N ALA A 80 6.16 5.02 -4.37
CA ALA A 80 7.33 5.23 -5.22
C ALA A 80 8.46 4.20 -4.99
N SER A 81 8.37 3.34 -3.97
CA SER A 81 9.34 2.29 -3.73
C SER A 81 9.34 1.25 -4.84
N ARG A 82 10.53 0.77 -5.21
CA ARG A 82 10.70 -0.29 -6.22
C ARG A 82 10.20 -1.67 -5.77
N TYR A 83 9.92 -1.84 -4.49
CA TYR A 83 9.51 -3.12 -3.88
C TYR A 83 8.00 -3.30 -3.80
N VAL A 84 7.22 -2.28 -4.16
CA VAL A 84 5.77 -2.31 -4.01
C VAL A 84 5.05 -2.12 -5.36
N THR A 85 3.79 -2.47 -5.40
CA THR A 85 2.88 -2.14 -6.49
C THR A 85 2.10 -0.88 -6.12
N ALA A 86 2.33 0.21 -6.85
CA ALA A 86 1.56 1.44 -6.71
C ALA A 86 0.17 1.28 -7.33
N VAL A 87 -0.87 1.63 -6.57
CA VAL A 87 -2.26 1.52 -7.00
C VAL A 87 -2.88 2.89 -7.13
N GLY A 88 -3.22 3.28 -8.34
CA GLY A 88 -3.96 4.51 -8.64
C GLY A 88 -5.48 4.31 -8.54
N GLY A 89 -6.20 5.42 -8.52
CA GLY A 89 -7.66 5.46 -8.56
C GLY A 89 -8.19 6.11 -9.83
N THR A 90 -9.39 5.73 -10.21
CA THR A 90 -10.13 6.34 -11.32
C THR A 90 -11.56 6.65 -10.90
N SER A 91 -12.16 7.63 -11.55
CA SER A 91 -13.59 7.89 -11.38
C SER A 91 -14.40 6.93 -12.26
N LEU A 92 -15.36 6.26 -11.65
CA LEU A 92 -16.34 5.48 -12.40
C LEU A 92 -17.37 6.43 -12.98
N VAL A 93 -17.41 6.56 -14.29
CA VAL A 93 -18.37 7.41 -15.02
C VAL A 93 -19.23 6.52 -15.88
N PRO A 94 -20.57 6.62 -15.82
CA PRO A 94 -21.45 5.90 -16.72
C PRO A 94 -21.12 6.23 -18.18
N ALA A 95 -20.87 5.23 -19.00
CA ALA A 95 -20.66 5.41 -20.42
C ALA A 95 -22.03 5.40 -21.15
N GLY A 96 -22.29 6.41 -21.97
CA GLY A 96 -23.50 6.47 -22.79
C GLY A 96 -23.47 5.53 -24.00
N ASN A 97 -22.85 4.36 -23.86
CA ASN A 97 -22.74 3.35 -24.94
C ASN A 97 -23.24 1.98 -24.47
N ALA A 98 -23.34 1.02 -25.40
CA ALA A 98 -23.89 -0.31 -25.13
C ALA A 98 -23.07 -1.18 -24.15
N ARG A 99 -21.87 -0.71 -23.74
CA ARG A 99 -21.04 -1.41 -22.74
C ARG A 99 -21.20 -0.85 -21.32
N GLY A 100 -22.05 0.15 -21.16
CA GLY A 100 -22.42 0.76 -19.87
C GLY A 100 -21.49 1.84 -19.41
#